data_e3114e282cb3a2d7210b6bb9a9c70a8f
#
_entry.id   e3114e282cb3a2d7210b6bb9a9c70a8f
#
_cell.length_a   1.000
_cell.length_b   1.000
_cell.length_c   1.000
_cell.angle_alpha   90.00
_cell.angle_beta   90.00
_cell.angle_gamma   90.00
#
_symmetry.space_group_name_H-M   'P 1'
#
loop_
_entity.id
_entity.type
_entity.pdbx_description
1 polymer ?
#
loop_
_entity_poly.entity_id
_entity_poly.type
_entity_poly.pdbx_seq_one_letter_code
_entity_poly.pdbx_strand_id
1 'polypeptide(L)'
;MYTIEKLKGLFASGKIGRRDFIQGAVALGATISAATSMSSSVMASPKKGGTLRLAMSSGTTTDILDMSVSTGATSELVHGNAIYNNIVEVAADGSVVPELAETMETDDAKTWRFKVRKGVEWHNGKSLDVNDMMASVNYHRGDDSKSSIKGQLAEIADVRADGDYLVIELEGPNSDFPVMLSDYHAPVQIGDSNGKLKDPLAGIGTAGYVLKEFNPGVSASFTRNPNYWKAGHAHFDAVETTIVGDATARQQALMTDQVDCIDDVSAPTANLLKRNANLELLAVTGTMHRVFAMRLDTPPFDNNDVRLAIKYAARRQEMVDKVLLGYGQIGNDHSISPTQKYFNTELAQREFDAERARYHWKKTGIGDKPVVVHASGASLDGSVDVALLLQASAKECGINLEVKKEPNDGYWSNIWNKPGVGMCTSYWSGRPTPDWMFSTCCIAASEWNDMAWRDTPAADAFNALVTAAKGELDDKKRHEMYFECQRLMNEDGGYLTWSYGQNLSAHNKRIAHPATVGGNWHLDGCKITERWWFA
;
A
#
# COMPACT_ATOMS: atom_id res chain seq x y z
N MET A 1 -33.41 -24.62 -12.99
CA MET A 1 -32.96 -24.28 -11.61
C MET A 1 -32.44 -22.85 -11.65
N TYR A 2 -32.94 -21.96 -10.78
CA TYR A 2 -32.39 -20.60 -10.66
C TYR A 2 -31.04 -20.70 -9.97
N THR A 3 -30.04 -20.03 -10.51
CA THR A 3 -28.70 -19.89 -9.91
C THR A 3 -28.45 -18.43 -9.59
N ILE A 4 -27.53 -18.13 -8.69
CA ILE A 4 -27.13 -16.75 -8.37
C ILE A 4 -26.67 -16.00 -9.64
N GLU A 5 -25.95 -16.66 -10.54
CA GLU A 5 -25.50 -16.06 -11.82
C GLU A 5 -26.68 -15.70 -12.72
N LYS A 6 -27.72 -16.54 -12.79
CA LYS A 6 -28.92 -16.23 -13.55
C LYS A 6 -29.69 -15.05 -12.95
N LEU A 7 -29.74 -14.96 -11.62
CA LEU A 7 -30.33 -13.80 -10.92
C LEU A 7 -29.55 -12.53 -11.19
N LYS A 8 -28.21 -12.58 -11.17
CA LYS A 8 -27.35 -11.46 -11.53
C LYS A 8 -27.64 -10.97 -12.96
N GLY A 9 -27.75 -11.88 -13.92
CA GLY A 9 -28.09 -11.53 -15.31
C GLY A 9 -29.47 -10.89 -15.48
N LEU A 10 -30.49 -11.36 -14.75
CA LEU A 10 -31.83 -10.78 -14.77
C LEU A 10 -31.85 -9.39 -14.11
N PHE A 11 -31.10 -9.19 -13.04
CA PHE A 11 -30.98 -7.92 -12.35
C PHE A 11 -30.19 -6.90 -13.19
N ALA A 12 -29.04 -7.29 -13.74
CA ALA A 12 -28.24 -6.47 -14.66
C ALA A 12 -29.04 -5.99 -15.89
N SER A 13 -29.95 -6.83 -16.40
CA SER A 13 -30.84 -6.50 -17.54
C SER A 13 -32.07 -5.70 -17.12
N GLY A 14 -32.23 -5.32 -15.85
CA GLY A 14 -33.39 -4.60 -15.34
C GLY A 14 -34.71 -5.42 -15.29
N LYS A 15 -34.65 -6.74 -15.49
CA LYS A 15 -35.83 -7.62 -15.50
C LYS A 15 -36.35 -7.96 -14.10
N ILE A 16 -35.54 -7.78 -13.08
CA ILE A 16 -35.93 -7.89 -11.67
C ILE A 16 -35.39 -6.67 -10.88
N GLY A 17 -36.11 -6.28 -9.83
CA GLY A 17 -35.68 -5.20 -8.95
C GLY A 17 -34.59 -5.63 -7.94
N ARG A 18 -33.91 -4.64 -7.32
CA ARG A 18 -32.90 -4.88 -6.28
C ARG A 18 -33.43 -5.75 -5.14
N ARG A 19 -34.68 -5.48 -4.70
CA ARG A 19 -35.32 -6.24 -3.62
C ARG A 19 -35.51 -7.71 -4.02
N ASP A 20 -35.96 -7.95 -5.24
CA ASP A 20 -36.21 -9.30 -5.76
C ASP A 20 -34.90 -10.06 -5.94
N PHE A 21 -33.84 -9.36 -6.37
CA PHE A 21 -32.50 -9.94 -6.46
C PHE A 21 -31.98 -10.37 -5.09
N ILE A 22 -32.05 -9.47 -4.08
CA ILE A 22 -31.58 -9.78 -2.72
C ILE A 22 -32.37 -10.97 -2.14
N GLN A 23 -33.70 -10.95 -2.26
CA GLN A 23 -34.54 -12.05 -1.79
C GLN A 23 -34.23 -13.38 -2.50
N GLY A 24 -34.04 -13.33 -3.82
CA GLY A 24 -33.68 -14.50 -4.60
C GLY A 24 -32.29 -15.06 -4.27
N ALA A 25 -31.30 -14.20 -4.05
CA ALA A 25 -29.97 -14.62 -3.67
C ALA A 25 -29.92 -15.23 -2.26
N VAL A 26 -30.67 -14.65 -1.31
CA VAL A 26 -30.82 -15.21 0.05
C VAL A 26 -31.54 -16.56 0.00
N ALA A 27 -32.58 -16.70 -0.81
CA ALA A 27 -33.28 -17.98 -1.01
C ALA A 27 -32.37 -19.07 -1.64
N LEU A 28 -31.30 -18.67 -2.31
CA LEU A 28 -30.25 -19.55 -2.86
C LEU A 28 -29.04 -19.74 -1.92
N GLY A 29 -29.14 -19.28 -0.66
CA GLY A 29 -28.15 -19.54 0.38
C GLY A 29 -27.14 -18.42 0.63
N ALA A 30 -27.27 -17.25 0.00
CA ALA A 30 -26.44 -16.10 0.34
C ALA A 30 -26.88 -15.44 1.65
N THR A 31 -25.94 -14.88 2.42
CA THR A 31 -26.31 -14.01 3.54
C THR A 31 -26.90 -12.70 3.04
N ILE A 32 -27.70 -12.01 3.85
CA ILE A 32 -28.28 -10.70 3.47
C ILE A 32 -27.18 -9.70 3.12
N SER A 33 -26.08 -9.69 3.86
CA SER A 33 -24.92 -8.83 3.60
C SER A 33 -24.27 -9.16 2.26
N ALA A 34 -24.03 -10.45 1.97
CA ALA A 34 -23.48 -10.89 0.69
C ALA A 34 -24.43 -10.59 -0.49
N ALA A 35 -25.74 -10.82 -0.34
CA ALA A 35 -26.72 -10.51 -1.37
C ALA A 35 -26.84 -9.00 -1.65
N THR A 36 -26.72 -8.17 -0.61
CA THR A 36 -26.72 -6.70 -0.71
C THR A 36 -25.45 -6.23 -1.45
N SER A 37 -24.30 -6.76 -1.09
CA SER A 37 -23.02 -6.47 -1.77
C SER A 37 -23.07 -6.88 -3.24
N MET A 38 -23.55 -8.10 -3.54
CA MET A 38 -23.75 -8.57 -4.94
C MET A 38 -24.73 -7.67 -5.71
N SER A 39 -25.79 -7.15 -5.08
CA SER A 39 -26.74 -6.26 -5.75
C SER A 39 -26.10 -4.93 -6.15
N SER A 40 -25.20 -4.41 -5.32
CA SER A 40 -24.48 -3.16 -5.61
C SER A 40 -23.48 -3.37 -6.77
N SER A 41 -22.76 -4.48 -6.78
CA SER A 41 -21.82 -4.80 -7.86
C SER A 41 -22.49 -5.10 -9.23
N VAL A 42 -23.72 -5.58 -9.24
CA VAL A 42 -24.47 -5.86 -10.49
C VAL A 42 -25.13 -4.60 -11.06
N MET A 43 -25.48 -3.61 -10.21
CA MET A 43 -26.13 -2.37 -10.68
C MET A 43 -25.23 -1.45 -11.51
N ALA A 44 -23.91 -1.60 -11.40
CA ALA A 44 -22.94 -0.76 -12.10
C ALA A 44 -22.19 -1.57 -13.16
N SER A 45 -22.87 -2.00 -14.24
CA SER A 45 -22.16 -2.50 -15.42
C SER A 45 -21.28 -1.38 -15.98
N PRO A 46 -19.98 -1.64 -16.25
CA PRO A 46 -19.07 -0.63 -16.77
C PRO A 46 -19.61 0.02 -18.04
N LYS A 47 -19.82 1.32 -18.01
CA LYS A 47 -20.17 2.12 -19.19
C LYS A 47 -18.90 2.76 -19.73
N LYS A 48 -18.73 2.72 -21.05
CA LYS A 48 -17.67 3.46 -21.74
C LYS A 48 -18.15 4.88 -22.04
N GLY A 49 -17.23 5.83 -21.93
CA GLY A 49 -17.48 7.21 -22.33
C GLY A 49 -17.19 8.24 -21.26
N GLY A 50 -17.25 9.50 -21.64
CA GLY A 50 -17.07 10.65 -20.77
C GLY A 50 -15.62 10.95 -20.39
N THR A 51 -15.42 12.06 -19.69
CA THR A 51 -14.11 12.52 -19.20
C THR A 51 -14.07 12.39 -17.67
N LEU A 52 -13.12 11.63 -17.15
CA LEU A 52 -12.82 11.57 -15.73
C LEU A 52 -11.95 12.76 -15.33
N ARG A 53 -12.39 13.55 -14.35
CA ARG A 53 -11.67 14.72 -13.83
C ARG A 53 -11.21 14.45 -12.41
N LEU A 54 -9.89 14.52 -12.19
CA LEU A 54 -9.25 14.24 -10.90
C LEU A 54 -8.59 15.50 -10.35
N ALA A 55 -8.80 15.80 -9.06
CA ALA A 55 -7.93 16.73 -8.34
C ALA A 55 -7.09 15.96 -7.34
N MET A 56 -5.76 16.06 -7.48
CA MET A 56 -4.79 15.29 -6.70
C MET A 56 -4.00 16.17 -5.75
N SER A 57 -3.66 15.59 -4.59
CA SER A 57 -3.03 16.31 -3.47
C SER A 57 -1.57 16.66 -3.70
N SER A 58 -0.86 15.85 -4.48
CA SER A 58 0.58 15.96 -4.63
C SER A 58 1.02 15.92 -6.09
N GLY A 59 2.03 16.70 -6.38
CA GLY A 59 2.73 16.86 -7.64
C GLY A 59 3.62 18.09 -7.56
N THR A 60 4.71 18.11 -8.30
CA THR A 60 5.71 19.18 -8.29
C THR A 60 6.11 19.60 -9.70
N THR A 61 6.68 20.78 -9.84
CA THR A 61 7.21 21.27 -11.12
C THR A 61 8.41 20.46 -11.63
N THR A 62 8.92 19.54 -10.80
CA THR A 62 10.00 18.61 -11.15
C THR A 62 9.49 17.22 -11.53
N ASP A 63 8.15 16.99 -11.55
CA ASP A 63 7.57 15.75 -12.01
C ASP A 63 8.01 15.47 -13.46
N ILE A 64 8.36 14.23 -13.76
CA ILE A 64 8.82 13.83 -15.08
C ILE A 64 8.17 12.50 -15.50
N LEU A 65 8.30 12.15 -16.78
CA LEU A 65 7.73 10.92 -17.32
C LEU A 65 8.66 9.70 -17.19
N ASP A 66 9.90 9.91 -16.78
CA ASP A 66 10.80 8.82 -16.38
C ASP A 66 10.44 8.36 -14.97
N MET A 67 9.61 7.33 -14.89
CA MET A 67 9.15 6.80 -13.62
C MET A 67 10.27 6.26 -12.74
N SER A 68 11.42 5.88 -13.31
CA SER A 68 12.53 5.29 -12.54
C SER A 68 13.11 6.22 -11.47
N VAL A 69 12.91 7.52 -11.61
CA VAL A 69 13.37 8.57 -10.68
C VAL A 69 12.20 9.35 -10.07
N SER A 70 10.97 8.86 -10.20
CA SER A 70 9.77 9.44 -9.59
C SER A 70 9.93 9.63 -8.07
N THR A 71 9.33 10.69 -7.55
CA THR A 71 9.33 10.98 -6.10
C THR A 71 8.20 10.29 -5.35
N GLY A 72 7.28 9.63 -6.05
CA GLY A 72 6.13 8.94 -5.47
C GLY A 72 4.93 9.84 -5.20
N ALA A 73 4.86 11.02 -5.82
CA ALA A 73 3.65 11.85 -5.77
C ALA A 73 2.46 11.11 -6.39
N THR A 74 1.26 11.26 -5.82
CA THR A 74 0.06 10.56 -6.31
C THR A 74 -0.20 10.86 -7.79
N SER A 75 0.10 12.10 -8.24
CA SER A 75 0.00 12.47 -9.65
C SER A 75 0.91 11.64 -10.54
N GLU A 76 2.19 11.48 -10.17
CA GLU A 76 3.15 10.67 -10.93
C GLU A 76 2.66 9.22 -11.05
N LEU A 77 2.17 8.61 -9.95
CA LEU A 77 1.69 7.24 -9.96
C LEU A 77 0.43 7.06 -10.83
N VAL A 78 -0.52 8.00 -10.75
CA VAL A 78 -1.74 7.97 -11.58
C VAL A 78 -1.40 8.17 -13.06
N HIS A 79 -0.50 9.10 -13.38
CA HIS A 79 -0.04 9.35 -14.75
C HIS A 79 0.74 8.14 -15.29
N GLY A 80 1.67 7.59 -14.49
CA GLY A 80 2.42 6.39 -14.85
C GLY A 80 1.50 5.20 -15.16
N ASN A 81 0.52 4.90 -14.31
CA ASN A 81 -0.45 3.82 -14.53
C ASN A 81 -1.43 4.11 -15.69
N ALA A 82 -1.67 5.37 -16.05
CA ALA A 82 -2.45 5.70 -17.23
C ALA A 82 -1.69 5.41 -18.53
N ILE A 83 -0.37 5.62 -18.55
CA ILE A 83 0.49 5.51 -19.72
C ILE A 83 1.12 4.12 -19.86
N TYR A 84 1.62 3.55 -18.76
CA TYR A 84 2.50 2.38 -18.74
C TYR A 84 1.84 1.18 -18.05
N ASN A 85 2.28 -0.02 -18.41
CA ASN A 85 2.08 -1.25 -17.65
C ASN A 85 3.43 -1.80 -17.19
N ASN A 86 3.38 -2.66 -16.17
CA ASN A 86 4.54 -3.36 -15.62
C ASN A 86 4.64 -4.79 -16.14
N ILE A 87 5.72 -5.51 -15.83
CA ILE A 87 5.84 -6.95 -16.14
C ILE A 87 4.78 -7.74 -15.39
N VAL A 88 4.58 -7.40 -14.12
CA VAL A 88 3.53 -7.94 -13.23
C VAL A 88 2.84 -6.77 -12.51
N GLU A 89 1.65 -6.98 -11.98
CA GLU A 89 0.92 -5.97 -11.20
C GLU A 89 0.48 -6.48 -9.84
N VAL A 90 0.22 -5.55 -8.92
CA VAL A 90 -0.52 -5.83 -7.69
C VAL A 90 -2.00 -5.65 -7.98
N ALA A 91 -2.75 -6.74 -7.89
CA ALA A 91 -4.21 -6.75 -8.04
C ALA A 91 -4.89 -6.02 -6.86
N ALA A 92 -6.18 -5.72 -7.00
CA ALA A 92 -6.94 -5.02 -5.97
C ALA A 92 -7.02 -5.78 -4.63
N ASP A 93 -6.86 -7.09 -4.63
CA ASP A 93 -6.83 -7.94 -3.44
C ASP A 93 -5.40 -8.07 -2.82
N GLY A 94 -4.41 -7.37 -3.40
CA GLY A 94 -3.02 -7.40 -2.95
C GLY A 94 -2.18 -8.54 -3.52
N SER A 95 -2.75 -9.44 -4.33
CA SER A 95 -2.00 -10.51 -4.98
C SER A 95 -1.14 -9.96 -6.12
N VAL A 96 0.04 -10.58 -6.34
CA VAL A 96 0.90 -10.28 -7.49
C VAL A 96 0.48 -11.18 -8.66
N VAL A 97 0.13 -10.56 -9.77
CA VAL A 97 -0.38 -11.26 -10.96
C VAL A 97 0.39 -10.83 -12.20
N PRO A 98 0.48 -11.69 -13.25
CA PRO A 98 1.06 -11.32 -14.53
C PRO A 98 0.33 -10.13 -15.16
N GLU A 99 1.08 -9.15 -15.72
CA GLU A 99 0.53 -8.02 -16.47
C GLU A 99 1.01 -8.05 -17.92
N LEU A 100 2.14 -7.44 -18.28
CA LEU A 100 2.74 -7.61 -19.63
C LEU A 100 3.41 -8.97 -19.80
N ALA A 101 3.74 -9.65 -18.71
CA ALA A 101 3.95 -11.08 -18.75
C ALA A 101 2.61 -11.81 -18.93
N GLU A 102 2.59 -12.91 -19.69
CA GLU A 102 1.47 -13.84 -19.78
C GLU A 102 1.51 -14.85 -18.63
N THR A 103 2.73 -15.32 -18.29
CA THR A 103 3.01 -16.20 -17.16
C THR A 103 4.24 -15.71 -16.39
N MET A 104 4.34 -16.10 -15.12
CA MET A 104 5.53 -15.98 -14.29
C MET A 104 5.79 -17.32 -13.63
N GLU A 105 7.00 -17.85 -13.77
CA GLU A 105 7.35 -19.22 -13.41
C GLU A 105 8.71 -19.27 -12.73
N THR A 106 8.85 -20.14 -11.73
CA THR A 106 10.12 -20.49 -11.09
C THR A 106 9.99 -21.87 -10.43
N ASP A 107 11.08 -22.62 -10.39
CA ASP A 107 11.17 -23.89 -9.65
C ASP A 107 12.00 -23.76 -8.37
N ASP A 108 12.78 -22.69 -8.24
CA ASP A 108 13.81 -22.54 -7.21
C ASP A 108 13.80 -21.18 -6.51
N ALA A 109 12.82 -20.31 -6.84
CA ALA A 109 12.75 -18.92 -6.40
C ALA A 109 13.99 -18.08 -6.78
N LYS A 110 14.93 -18.63 -7.54
CA LYS A 110 16.18 -17.98 -7.96
C LYS A 110 16.15 -17.63 -9.43
N THR A 111 15.66 -18.54 -10.28
CA THR A 111 15.53 -18.34 -11.72
C THR A 111 14.07 -18.09 -12.06
N TRP A 112 13.76 -16.84 -12.38
CA TRP A 112 12.41 -16.42 -12.75
C TRP A 112 12.26 -16.30 -14.26
N ARG A 113 11.16 -16.83 -14.82
CA ARG A 113 10.81 -16.80 -16.23
C ARG A 113 9.48 -16.09 -16.43
N PHE A 114 9.49 -15.04 -17.24
CA PHE A 114 8.32 -14.23 -17.56
C PHE A 114 8.05 -14.33 -19.06
N LYS A 115 6.94 -14.96 -19.44
CA LYS A 115 6.55 -15.08 -20.85
C LYS A 115 5.92 -13.79 -21.33
N VAL A 116 6.45 -13.20 -22.40
CA VAL A 116 5.91 -11.95 -22.97
C VAL A 116 4.49 -12.17 -23.49
N ARG A 117 3.57 -11.29 -23.12
CA ARG A 117 2.18 -11.30 -23.60
C ARG A 117 2.13 -10.92 -25.07
N LYS A 118 1.42 -11.73 -25.86
CA LYS A 118 1.22 -11.47 -27.29
C LYS A 118 0.04 -10.53 -27.54
N GLY A 119 0.08 -9.79 -28.64
CA GLY A 119 -0.99 -8.88 -29.04
C GLY A 119 -1.04 -7.56 -28.28
N VAL A 120 0.02 -7.23 -27.54
CA VAL A 120 0.16 -5.92 -26.90
C VAL A 120 0.85 -4.96 -27.87
N GLU A 121 0.25 -3.78 -28.05
CA GLU A 121 0.80 -2.71 -28.87
C GLU A 121 1.13 -1.48 -28.01
N TRP A 122 2.25 -0.85 -28.31
CA TRP A 122 2.59 0.47 -27.79
C TRP A 122 1.66 1.53 -28.39
N HIS A 123 1.53 2.68 -27.73
CA HIS A 123 0.72 3.81 -28.21
C HIS A 123 1.12 4.30 -29.63
N ASN A 124 2.34 3.99 -30.07
CA ASN A 124 2.85 4.30 -31.41
C ASN A 124 2.67 3.15 -32.44
N GLY A 125 2.01 2.05 -32.05
CA GLY A 125 1.74 0.91 -32.93
C GLY A 125 2.85 -0.14 -33.03
N LYS A 126 4.01 0.02 -32.32
CA LYS A 126 5.02 -1.04 -32.20
C LYS A 126 4.42 -2.19 -31.37
N SER A 127 4.70 -3.44 -31.73
CA SER A 127 4.38 -4.59 -30.89
C SER A 127 5.38 -4.71 -29.72
N LEU A 128 4.86 -5.10 -28.53
CA LEU A 128 5.70 -5.45 -27.38
C LEU A 128 6.53 -6.69 -27.68
N ASP A 129 7.79 -6.68 -27.29
CA ASP A 129 8.68 -7.83 -27.37
C ASP A 129 9.54 -8.01 -26.10
N VAL A 130 10.30 -9.10 -26.03
CA VAL A 130 11.14 -9.44 -24.87
C VAL A 130 12.25 -8.43 -24.64
N ASN A 131 12.74 -7.76 -25.69
CA ASN A 131 13.82 -6.76 -25.55
C ASN A 131 13.32 -5.50 -24.84
N ASP A 132 12.03 -5.14 -25.00
CA ASP A 132 11.44 -4.04 -24.26
C ASP A 132 11.45 -4.33 -22.74
N MET A 133 11.04 -5.54 -22.33
CA MET A 133 11.09 -5.95 -20.93
C MET A 133 12.52 -6.01 -20.40
N MET A 134 13.43 -6.60 -21.18
CA MET A 134 14.84 -6.72 -20.79
C MET A 134 15.51 -5.35 -20.65
N ALA A 135 15.28 -4.43 -21.59
CA ALA A 135 15.79 -3.07 -21.53
C ALA A 135 15.27 -2.33 -20.29
N SER A 136 13.98 -2.51 -19.96
CA SER A 136 13.36 -1.89 -18.79
C SER A 136 13.97 -2.36 -17.49
N VAL A 137 14.19 -3.67 -17.31
CA VAL A 137 14.84 -4.20 -16.10
C VAL A 137 16.29 -3.71 -16.02
N ASN A 138 17.03 -3.75 -17.12
CA ASN A 138 18.43 -3.33 -17.16
C ASN A 138 18.63 -1.83 -16.91
N TYR A 139 17.61 -0.99 -17.19
CA TYR A 139 17.67 0.45 -16.92
C TYR A 139 17.88 0.78 -15.43
N HIS A 140 17.40 -0.07 -14.55
CA HIS A 140 17.55 0.09 -13.11
C HIS A 140 18.89 -0.43 -12.56
N ARG A 141 19.72 -1.08 -13.38
CA ARG A 141 20.92 -1.80 -12.98
C ARG A 141 22.20 -1.08 -13.46
N GLY A 142 23.33 -1.49 -12.90
CA GLY A 142 24.63 -0.93 -13.24
C GLY A 142 24.99 0.36 -12.47
N ASP A 143 26.25 0.72 -12.48
CA ASP A 143 26.79 1.79 -11.63
C ASP A 143 26.24 3.17 -12.00
N ASP A 144 25.95 3.40 -13.27
CA ASP A 144 25.45 4.67 -13.79
C ASP A 144 23.95 4.88 -13.62
N SER A 145 23.19 3.84 -13.20
CA SER A 145 21.75 3.94 -13.01
C SER A 145 21.40 4.94 -11.91
N LYS A 146 20.46 5.84 -12.23
CA LYS A 146 19.86 6.82 -11.30
C LYS A 146 18.55 6.34 -10.69
N SER A 147 18.14 5.13 -11.00
CA SER A 147 16.87 4.57 -10.55
C SER A 147 16.75 4.55 -9.03
N SER A 148 15.60 4.98 -8.53
CA SER A 148 15.24 4.96 -7.11
C SER A 148 15.13 3.55 -6.53
N ILE A 149 14.92 2.52 -7.39
CA ILE A 149 14.84 1.11 -7.00
C ILE A 149 16.11 0.31 -7.35
N LYS A 150 17.21 0.97 -7.70
CA LYS A 150 18.50 0.30 -7.98
C LYS A 150 18.91 -0.66 -6.88
N GLY A 151 18.75 -0.25 -5.61
CA GLY A 151 19.11 -1.08 -4.46
C GLY A 151 18.24 -2.32 -4.32
N GLN A 152 16.93 -2.21 -4.60
CA GLN A 152 15.99 -3.32 -4.53
C GLN A 152 16.22 -4.36 -5.61
N LEU A 153 16.72 -3.96 -6.79
CA LEU A 153 17.04 -4.85 -7.90
C LEU A 153 18.51 -5.29 -7.91
N ALA A 154 19.30 -4.95 -6.90
CA ALA A 154 20.71 -5.32 -6.80
C ALA A 154 20.92 -6.85 -6.66
N GLU A 155 19.91 -7.59 -6.24
CA GLU A 155 19.96 -9.05 -6.15
C GLU A 155 19.88 -9.77 -7.52
N ILE A 156 19.64 -9.04 -8.62
CA ILE A 156 19.61 -9.61 -9.96
C ILE A 156 21.06 -9.86 -10.45
N ALA A 157 21.42 -11.13 -10.60
CA ALA A 157 22.71 -11.54 -11.16
C ALA A 157 22.74 -11.41 -12.68
N ASP A 158 21.68 -11.89 -13.38
CA ASP A 158 21.62 -11.89 -14.85
C ASP A 158 20.21 -11.60 -15.36
N VAL A 159 20.13 -10.99 -16.54
CA VAL A 159 18.88 -10.74 -17.30
C VAL A 159 19.12 -11.08 -18.75
N ARG A 160 18.36 -12.04 -19.29
CA ARG A 160 18.48 -12.47 -20.68
C ARG A 160 17.15 -12.81 -21.33
N ALA A 161 17.12 -12.78 -22.64
CA ALA A 161 16.01 -13.30 -23.43
C ALA A 161 16.23 -14.77 -23.78
N ASP A 162 15.17 -15.59 -23.67
CA ASP A 162 15.11 -16.98 -24.12
C ASP A 162 13.83 -17.18 -24.91
N GLY A 163 13.89 -16.98 -26.22
CA GLY A 163 12.73 -16.91 -27.08
C GLY A 163 11.77 -15.79 -26.67
N ASP A 164 10.52 -16.15 -26.36
CA ASP A 164 9.50 -15.20 -25.86
C ASP A 164 9.57 -15.00 -24.32
N TYR A 165 10.58 -15.53 -23.65
CA TYR A 165 10.75 -15.40 -22.20
C TYR A 165 11.83 -14.39 -21.82
N LEU A 166 11.48 -13.49 -20.91
CA LEU A 166 12.46 -12.78 -20.10
C LEU A 166 12.87 -13.71 -18.96
N VAL A 167 14.17 -13.99 -18.87
CA VAL A 167 14.74 -14.81 -17.78
C VAL A 167 15.57 -13.91 -16.89
N ILE A 168 15.26 -13.92 -15.60
CA ILE A 168 15.97 -13.17 -14.56
C ILE A 168 16.56 -14.18 -13.57
N GLU A 169 17.85 -14.14 -13.38
CA GLU A 169 18.58 -14.94 -12.40
C GLU A 169 18.99 -14.06 -11.22
N LEU A 170 18.70 -14.50 -9.99
CA LEU A 170 19.02 -13.80 -8.76
C LEU A 170 20.29 -14.37 -8.13
N GLU A 171 20.96 -13.59 -7.28
CA GLU A 171 22.09 -14.05 -6.46
C GLU A 171 21.67 -15.16 -5.47
N GLY A 172 20.48 -15.07 -4.92
CA GLY A 172 19.88 -16.03 -4.00
C GLY A 172 18.37 -16.18 -4.21
N PRO A 173 17.73 -17.18 -3.58
CA PRO A 173 16.30 -17.40 -3.77
C PRO A 173 15.47 -16.27 -3.14
N ASN A 174 14.47 -15.77 -3.91
CA ASN A 174 13.49 -14.77 -3.46
C ASN A 174 12.13 -15.04 -4.09
N SER A 175 11.21 -15.62 -3.32
CA SER A 175 9.84 -15.95 -3.76
C SER A 175 8.96 -14.71 -3.96
N ASP A 176 9.32 -13.56 -3.39
CA ASP A 176 8.62 -12.30 -3.56
C ASP A 176 9.25 -11.41 -4.64
N PHE A 177 10.30 -11.87 -5.32
CA PHE A 177 10.98 -11.10 -6.35
C PHE A 177 10.01 -10.48 -7.38
N PRO A 178 8.99 -11.19 -7.91
CA PRO A 178 8.08 -10.61 -8.88
C PRO A 178 7.41 -9.30 -8.44
N VAL A 179 7.18 -9.10 -7.14
CA VAL A 179 6.55 -7.87 -6.66
C VAL A 179 7.41 -6.63 -6.93
N MET A 180 8.73 -6.77 -7.00
CA MET A 180 9.64 -5.68 -7.33
C MET A 180 9.42 -5.16 -8.75
N LEU A 181 8.98 -6.05 -9.66
CA LEU A 181 8.64 -5.71 -11.04
C LEU A 181 7.25 -5.10 -11.21
N SER A 182 6.47 -4.99 -10.13
CA SER A 182 5.20 -4.24 -10.07
C SER A 182 5.36 -2.83 -9.51
N ASP A 183 6.56 -2.46 -9.07
CA ASP A 183 6.84 -1.13 -8.52
C ASP A 183 6.59 -0.05 -9.59
N TYR A 184 6.01 1.08 -9.19
CA TYR A 184 5.70 2.18 -10.12
C TYR A 184 6.94 2.79 -10.77
N HIS A 185 8.13 2.56 -10.20
CA HIS A 185 9.40 2.96 -10.84
C HIS A 185 9.81 2.03 -11.98
N ALA A 186 9.25 0.82 -12.08
CA ALA A 186 9.66 -0.23 -13.01
C ALA A 186 8.65 -0.51 -14.14
N PRO A 187 8.03 0.51 -14.78
CA PRO A 187 7.19 0.24 -15.91
C PRO A 187 8.01 -0.28 -17.08
N VAL A 188 7.38 -1.10 -17.92
CA VAL A 188 8.01 -1.50 -19.17
C VAL A 188 7.95 -0.35 -20.16
N GLN A 189 9.09 -0.09 -20.80
CA GLN A 189 9.29 0.98 -21.79
C GLN A 189 9.98 0.44 -23.04
N ILE A 190 9.95 1.21 -24.15
CA ILE A 190 10.48 0.75 -25.44
C ILE A 190 12.00 0.62 -25.38
N GLY A 191 12.47 -0.61 -25.61
CA GLY A 191 13.89 -0.91 -25.79
C GLY A 191 14.40 -0.70 -27.22
N ASP A 192 15.70 -0.57 -27.35
CA ASP A 192 16.42 -0.67 -28.61
C ASP A 192 17.01 -2.08 -28.83
N SER A 193 17.62 -2.31 -29.97
CA SER A 193 18.28 -3.58 -30.29
C SER A 193 19.50 -3.91 -29.42
N ASN A 194 19.98 -2.96 -28.64
CA ASN A 194 21.13 -3.11 -27.73
C ASN A 194 20.71 -3.33 -26.27
N GLY A 195 19.39 -3.49 -26.01
CA GLY A 195 18.86 -3.68 -24.66
C GLY A 195 18.88 -2.41 -23.80
N LYS A 196 18.83 -1.23 -24.42
CA LYS A 196 18.72 0.08 -23.72
C LYS A 196 17.36 0.70 -24.01
N LEU A 197 16.85 1.51 -23.08
CA LEU A 197 15.66 2.30 -23.33
C LEU A 197 15.92 3.35 -24.41
N LYS A 198 14.95 3.53 -25.31
CA LYS A 198 15.04 4.53 -26.38
C LYS A 198 14.87 5.95 -25.86
N ASP A 199 13.78 6.19 -25.15
CA ASP A 199 13.45 7.50 -24.61
C ASP A 199 12.49 7.35 -23.42
N PRO A 200 12.99 7.34 -22.19
CA PRO A 200 12.16 7.20 -21.00
C PRO A 200 11.24 8.40 -20.73
N LEU A 201 11.45 9.53 -21.43
CA LEU A 201 10.63 10.74 -21.29
C LEU A 201 9.52 10.86 -22.33
N ALA A 202 9.45 9.95 -23.31
CA ALA A 202 8.51 10.06 -24.44
C ALA A 202 7.03 9.97 -24.06
N GLY A 203 6.68 9.43 -22.89
CA GLY A 203 5.28 9.21 -22.49
C GLY A 203 4.54 8.22 -23.40
N ILE A 204 5.28 7.28 -24.00
CA ILE A 204 4.76 6.23 -24.89
C ILE A 204 4.75 4.92 -24.13
N GLY A 205 3.55 4.42 -23.81
CA GLY A 205 3.34 3.18 -23.05
C GLY A 205 2.43 2.19 -23.76
N THR A 206 1.98 1.22 -22.99
CA THR A 206 1.05 0.15 -23.43
C THR A 206 -0.30 0.20 -22.71
N ALA A 207 -0.46 1.12 -21.75
CA ALA A 207 -1.65 1.17 -20.90
C ALA A 207 -2.86 1.82 -21.58
N GLY A 208 -3.92 1.98 -20.79
CA GLY A 208 -5.24 2.33 -21.26
C GLY A 208 -5.40 3.75 -21.83
N TYR A 209 -4.41 4.63 -21.66
CA TYR A 209 -4.52 6.04 -22.06
C TYR A 209 -3.25 6.57 -22.71
N VAL A 210 -3.45 7.33 -23.79
CA VAL A 210 -2.40 8.03 -24.54
C VAL A 210 -2.27 9.45 -23.99
N LEU A 211 -1.07 9.83 -23.60
CA LEU A 211 -0.76 11.19 -23.13
C LEU A 211 -1.01 12.21 -24.24
N LYS A 212 -1.69 13.31 -23.90
CA LYS A 212 -1.93 14.45 -24.79
C LYS A 212 -1.18 15.69 -24.35
N GLU A 213 -1.22 15.99 -23.07
CA GLU A 213 -0.55 17.14 -22.50
C GLU A 213 -0.03 16.79 -21.11
N PHE A 214 1.16 17.28 -20.78
CA PHE A 214 1.76 17.13 -19.47
C PHE A 214 2.40 18.44 -19.04
N ASN A 215 1.84 19.03 -17.98
CA ASN A 215 2.33 20.25 -17.33
C ASN A 215 2.78 19.88 -15.93
N PRO A 216 4.08 19.65 -15.67
CA PRO A 216 4.58 19.19 -14.38
C PRO A 216 4.09 20.04 -13.20
N GLY A 217 3.56 19.39 -12.15
CA GLY A 217 3.04 20.02 -10.95
C GLY A 217 1.74 20.82 -11.14
N VAL A 218 1.14 20.80 -12.33
CA VAL A 218 -0.09 21.56 -12.65
C VAL A 218 -1.20 20.65 -13.15
N SER A 219 -1.00 19.96 -14.27
CA SER A 219 -2.06 19.18 -14.92
C SER A 219 -1.51 18.17 -15.93
N ALA A 220 -2.33 17.15 -16.23
CA ALA A 220 -2.11 16.30 -17.40
C ALA A 220 -3.45 15.92 -18.04
N SER A 221 -3.44 15.63 -19.34
CA SER A 221 -4.60 15.15 -20.08
C SER A 221 -4.27 13.95 -20.94
N PHE A 222 -5.24 13.04 -21.05
CA PHE A 222 -5.09 11.75 -21.71
C PHE A 222 -6.34 11.43 -22.51
N THR A 223 -6.16 10.67 -23.59
CA THR A 223 -7.28 10.07 -24.34
C THR A 223 -7.18 8.54 -24.30
N ARG A 224 -8.33 7.86 -24.31
CA ARG A 224 -8.36 6.40 -24.28
C ARG A 224 -7.55 5.82 -25.44
N ASN A 225 -6.74 4.79 -25.11
CA ASN A 225 -6.06 3.95 -26.08
C ASN A 225 -7.11 3.02 -26.74
N PRO A 226 -7.39 3.15 -28.06
CA PRO A 226 -8.38 2.31 -28.73
C PRO A 226 -7.96 0.83 -28.80
N ASN A 227 -6.66 0.57 -28.75
CA ASN A 227 -6.06 -0.77 -28.88
C ASN A 227 -5.59 -1.33 -27.53
N TYR A 228 -6.19 -0.87 -26.41
CA TYR A 228 -5.79 -1.37 -25.11
C TYR A 228 -6.06 -2.87 -24.97
N TRP A 229 -5.04 -3.63 -24.66
CA TRP A 229 -5.04 -5.09 -24.65
C TRP A 229 -5.87 -5.72 -23.49
N LYS A 230 -6.04 -5.01 -22.35
CA LYS A 230 -6.88 -5.48 -21.23
C LYS A 230 -8.36 -5.23 -21.56
N ALA A 231 -9.06 -6.28 -21.99
CA ALA A 231 -10.50 -6.21 -22.24
C ALA A 231 -11.27 -5.87 -20.94
N GLY A 232 -12.25 -4.98 -21.06
CA GLY A 232 -13.08 -4.59 -19.90
C GLY A 232 -12.41 -3.61 -18.94
N HIS A 233 -11.40 -2.89 -19.39
CA HIS A 233 -10.68 -1.84 -18.65
C HIS A 233 -10.63 -0.54 -19.47
N ALA A 234 -10.14 0.57 -18.86
CA ALA A 234 -10.04 1.89 -19.49
C ALA A 234 -11.37 2.36 -20.08
N HIS A 235 -12.31 2.65 -19.22
CA HIS A 235 -13.71 2.91 -19.60
C HIS A 235 -13.97 4.36 -20.04
N PHE A 236 -13.22 5.35 -19.51
CA PHE A 236 -13.40 6.77 -19.86
C PHE A 236 -12.86 7.07 -21.26
N ASP A 237 -13.46 8.02 -21.97
CA ASP A 237 -12.93 8.49 -23.27
C ASP A 237 -11.68 9.37 -23.08
N ALA A 238 -11.67 10.12 -21.99
CA ALA A 238 -10.56 10.99 -21.60
C ALA A 238 -10.37 11.02 -20.09
N VAL A 239 -9.17 11.39 -19.66
CA VAL A 239 -8.83 11.66 -18.27
C VAL A 239 -8.15 13.02 -18.19
N GLU A 240 -8.58 13.84 -17.27
CA GLU A 240 -7.99 15.15 -16.94
C GLU A 240 -7.59 15.15 -15.47
N THR A 241 -6.38 15.57 -15.20
CA THR A 241 -5.85 15.64 -13.84
C THR A 241 -5.40 17.07 -13.55
N THR A 242 -5.67 17.54 -12.34
CA THR A 242 -5.20 18.84 -11.84
C THR A 242 -4.58 18.64 -10.46
N ILE A 243 -3.45 19.29 -10.21
CA ILE A 243 -2.80 19.26 -8.90
C ILE A 243 -3.40 20.40 -8.06
N VAL A 244 -4.01 20.02 -6.93
CA VAL A 244 -4.61 20.96 -5.98
C VAL A 244 -4.12 20.60 -4.58
N GLY A 245 -2.98 21.15 -4.17
CA GLY A 245 -2.32 20.83 -2.90
C GLY A 245 -3.13 21.23 -1.66
N ASP A 246 -3.90 22.32 -1.73
CA ASP A 246 -4.77 22.73 -0.63
C ASP A 246 -5.99 21.80 -0.49
N ALA A 247 -6.10 21.14 0.67
CA ALA A 247 -7.16 20.17 0.93
C ALA A 247 -8.57 20.78 0.89
N THR A 248 -8.72 22.04 1.31
CA THR A 248 -10.02 22.74 1.30
C THR A 248 -10.44 23.06 -0.13
N ALA A 249 -9.51 23.57 -0.95
CA ALA A 249 -9.77 23.84 -2.37
C ALA A 249 -10.12 22.55 -3.12
N ARG A 250 -9.40 21.46 -2.86
CA ARG A 250 -9.65 20.13 -3.45
C ARG A 250 -11.04 19.61 -3.08
N GLN A 251 -11.43 19.72 -1.80
CA GLN A 251 -12.77 19.39 -1.34
C GLN A 251 -13.85 20.23 -2.02
N GLN A 252 -13.66 21.56 -2.12
CA GLN A 252 -14.61 22.46 -2.77
C GLN A 252 -14.78 22.12 -4.26
N ALA A 253 -13.71 21.79 -4.97
CA ALA A 253 -13.78 21.37 -6.36
C ALA A 253 -14.67 20.13 -6.56
N LEU A 254 -14.61 19.14 -5.65
CA LEU A 254 -15.50 17.99 -5.66
C LEU A 254 -16.95 18.37 -5.30
N MET A 255 -17.15 19.18 -4.27
CA MET A 255 -18.49 19.59 -3.81
C MET A 255 -19.25 20.44 -4.84
N THR A 256 -18.53 21.20 -5.66
CA THR A 256 -19.09 22.06 -6.73
C THR A 256 -19.06 21.40 -8.11
N ASP A 257 -18.77 20.10 -8.17
CA ASP A 257 -18.80 19.30 -9.40
C ASP A 257 -17.77 19.74 -10.47
N GLN A 258 -16.69 20.41 -10.05
CA GLN A 258 -15.57 20.77 -10.94
C GLN A 258 -14.71 19.55 -11.26
N VAL A 259 -14.62 18.60 -10.30
CA VAL A 259 -13.92 17.32 -10.46
C VAL A 259 -14.81 16.17 -10.03
N ASP A 260 -14.46 14.96 -10.46
CA ASP A 260 -15.23 13.74 -10.20
C ASP A 260 -14.70 12.96 -9.00
N CYS A 261 -13.41 13.09 -8.70
CA CYS A 261 -12.77 12.39 -7.59
C CYS A 261 -11.59 13.18 -7.03
N ILE A 262 -11.32 12.99 -5.72
CA ILE A 262 -10.17 13.54 -5.01
C ILE A 262 -9.50 12.46 -4.17
N ASP A 263 -8.18 12.55 -4.03
CA ASP A 263 -7.37 11.74 -3.12
C ASP A 263 -7.14 12.44 -1.77
N ASP A 264 -6.49 11.75 -0.86
CA ASP A 264 -5.93 12.26 0.40
C ASP A 264 -6.91 13.14 1.18
N VAL A 265 -8.07 12.56 1.48
CA VAL A 265 -9.11 13.22 2.27
C VAL A 265 -8.76 13.12 3.75
N SER A 266 -8.67 14.24 4.47
CA SER A 266 -8.44 14.22 5.92
C SER A 266 -9.65 13.69 6.68
N ALA A 267 -9.43 13.10 7.85
CA ALA A 267 -10.50 12.53 8.65
C ALA A 267 -11.62 13.54 9.03
N PRO A 268 -11.33 14.81 9.41
CA PRO A 268 -12.36 15.82 9.60
C PRO A 268 -13.18 16.11 8.34
N THR A 269 -12.50 16.24 7.19
CA THR A 269 -13.13 16.48 5.88
C THR A 269 -14.01 15.29 5.47
N ALA A 270 -13.58 14.07 5.70
CA ALA A 270 -14.32 12.85 5.41
C ALA A 270 -15.72 12.86 6.03
N ASN A 271 -15.82 13.29 7.29
CA ASN A 271 -17.12 13.41 8.00
C ASN A 271 -18.05 14.47 7.39
N LEU A 272 -17.50 15.52 6.81
CA LEU A 272 -18.27 16.53 6.09
C LEU A 272 -18.77 16.00 4.75
N LEU A 273 -17.91 15.35 3.98
CA LEU A 273 -18.24 14.80 2.66
C LEU A 273 -19.32 13.70 2.74
N LYS A 274 -19.30 12.87 3.78
CA LYS A 274 -20.34 11.84 4.04
C LYS A 274 -21.78 12.41 4.13
N ARG A 275 -21.95 13.68 4.47
CA ARG A 275 -23.27 14.33 4.56
C ARG A 275 -23.83 14.73 3.22
N ASN A 276 -23.01 14.78 2.17
CA ASN A 276 -23.45 15.08 0.81
C ASN A 276 -23.97 13.79 0.14
N ALA A 277 -25.27 13.77 -0.16
CA ALA A 277 -25.94 12.61 -0.75
C ALA A 277 -25.40 12.21 -2.14
N ASN A 278 -24.76 13.14 -2.86
CA ASN A 278 -24.21 12.91 -4.21
C ASN A 278 -22.75 12.40 -4.18
N LEU A 279 -22.11 12.40 -3.03
CA LEU A 279 -20.73 11.97 -2.87
C LEU A 279 -20.64 10.62 -2.17
N GLU A 280 -19.58 9.91 -2.45
CA GLU A 280 -19.16 8.70 -1.75
C GLU A 280 -17.77 8.92 -1.18
N LEU A 281 -17.60 8.57 0.09
CA LEU A 281 -16.30 8.51 0.74
C LEU A 281 -15.84 7.07 0.73
N LEU A 282 -14.67 6.85 0.15
CA LEU A 282 -14.00 5.57 0.11
C LEU A 282 -12.88 5.56 1.16
N ALA A 283 -12.95 4.59 2.06
CA ALA A 283 -11.93 4.35 3.09
C ALA A 283 -11.38 2.93 2.90
N VAL A 284 -10.18 2.82 2.36
CA VAL A 284 -9.56 1.54 2.02
C VAL A 284 -8.36 1.31 2.92
N THR A 285 -8.35 0.17 3.63
CA THR A 285 -7.20 -0.20 4.46
C THR A 285 -6.00 -0.46 3.56
N GLY A 286 -4.90 0.21 3.90
CA GLY A 286 -3.63 0.11 3.16
C GLY A 286 -2.58 -0.69 3.93
N THR A 287 -1.34 -0.64 3.45
CA THR A 287 -0.18 -1.27 4.08
C THR A 287 0.44 -0.42 5.19
N MET A 288 -0.07 0.80 5.40
CA MET A 288 0.45 1.70 6.42
C MET A 288 0.17 1.18 7.83
N HIS A 289 1.20 1.19 8.66
CA HIS A 289 1.05 1.00 10.11
C HIS A 289 1.70 2.16 10.87
N ARG A 290 1.04 2.59 11.94
CA ARG A 290 1.46 3.67 12.82
C ARG A 290 1.94 3.09 14.13
N VAL A 291 3.14 3.51 14.55
CA VAL A 291 3.83 2.90 15.69
C VAL A 291 4.35 3.92 16.68
N PHE A 292 4.53 3.47 17.91
CA PHE A 292 5.57 3.96 18.78
C PHE A 292 6.72 2.96 18.67
N ALA A 293 7.85 3.42 18.17
CA ALA A 293 9.05 2.60 18.06
C ALA A 293 9.86 2.73 19.36
N MET A 294 10.05 1.60 20.05
CA MET A 294 10.87 1.48 21.27
C MET A 294 12.19 0.81 20.89
N ARG A 295 13.30 1.50 21.14
CA ARG A 295 14.64 1.01 20.77
C ARG A 295 15.21 0.09 21.85
N LEU A 296 15.50 -1.16 21.45
CA LEU A 296 16.04 -2.16 22.38
C LEU A 296 17.50 -1.89 22.80
N ASP A 297 18.22 -1.05 22.09
CA ASP A 297 19.58 -0.62 22.45
C ASP A 297 19.63 0.58 23.40
N THR A 298 18.48 1.07 23.85
CA THR A 298 18.37 2.27 24.69
C THR A 298 17.55 1.98 25.95
N PRO A 299 18.18 1.98 27.15
CA PRO A 299 17.45 1.82 28.41
C PRO A 299 16.36 2.89 28.60
N PRO A 300 15.20 2.54 29.18
CA PRO A 300 14.87 1.24 29.79
C PRO A 300 14.22 0.25 28.80
N PHE A 301 14.17 0.54 27.49
CA PHE A 301 13.46 -0.27 26.49
C PHE A 301 14.22 -1.54 26.07
N ASP A 302 15.47 -1.72 26.52
CA ASP A 302 16.20 -3.00 26.48
C ASP A 302 15.49 -4.10 27.30
N ASN A 303 14.72 -3.72 28.32
CA ASN A 303 13.92 -4.64 29.12
C ASN A 303 12.54 -4.89 28.48
N ASN A 304 12.25 -6.17 28.14
CA ASN A 304 10.98 -6.53 27.54
C ASN A 304 9.77 -6.27 28.44
N ASP A 305 9.91 -6.39 29.78
CA ASP A 305 8.82 -6.06 30.69
C ASP A 305 8.42 -4.57 30.62
N VAL A 306 9.33 -3.65 30.28
CA VAL A 306 9.01 -2.24 29.99
C VAL A 306 8.17 -2.14 28.73
N ARG A 307 8.59 -2.78 27.66
CA ARG A 307 7.87 -2.76 26.38
C ARG A 307 6.47 -3.36 26.50
N LEU A 308 6.35 -4.52 27.15
CA LEU A 308 5.06 -5.18 27.41
C LEU A 308 4.14 -4.34 28.29
N ALA A 309 4.66 -3.70 29.35
CA ALA A 309 3.87 -2.81 30.20
C ALA A 309 3.24 -1.68 29.38
N ILE A 310 4.01 -1.03 28.51
CA ILE A 310 3.53 0.07 27.65
C ILE A 310 2.55 -0.46 26.59
N LYS A 311 2.81 -1.62 25.97
CA LYS A 311 1.92 -2.27 25.00
C LYS A 311 0.55 -2.60 25.61
N TYR A 312 0.49 -3.11 26.85
CA TYR A 312 -0.75 -3.38 27.56
C TYR A 312 -1.45 -2.12 28.10
N ALA A 313 -0.71 -1.02 28.31
CA ALA A 313 -1.28 0.26 28.72
C ALA A 313 -1.95 1.04 27.57
N ALA A 314 -1.83 0.59 26.32
CA ALA A 314 -2.35 1.31 25.16
C ALA A 314 -3.83 1.02 24.90
N ARG A 315 -4.68 2.05 24.93
CA ARG A 315 -6.10 2.03 24.52
C ARG A 315 -6.21 2.29 23.02
N ARG A 316 -5.84 1.30 22.19
CA ARG A 316 -5.74 1.44 20.74
C ARG A 316 -7.03 1.90 20.07
N GLN A 317 -8.19 1.37 20.50
CA GLN A 317 -9.48 1.79 19.97
C GLN A 317 -9.75 3.27 20.24
N GLU A 318 -9.46 3.75 21.46
CA GLU A 318 -9.60 5.17 21.81
C GLU A 318 -8.70 6.07 20.95
N MET A 319 -7.47 5.62 20.67
CA MET A 319 -6.53 6.33 19.78
C MET A 319 -7.10 6.44 18.35
N VAL A 320 -7.63 5.35 17.81
CA VAL A 320 -8.28 5.34 16.49
C VAL A 320 -9.52 6.24 16.48
N ASP A 321 -10.37 6.15 17.49
CA ASP A 321 -11.62 6.91 17.53
C ASP A 321 -11.39 8.42 17.68
N LYS A 322 -10.44 8.83 18.53
CA LYS A 322 -10.20 10.24 18.85
C LYS A 322 -9.25 10.93 17.85
N VAL A 323 -8.21 10.23 17.41
CA VAL A 323 -7.18 10.84 16.54
C VAL A 323 -7.51 10.63 15.07
N LEU A 324 -7.97 9.42 14.71
CA LEU A 324 -8.31 9.10 13.32
C LEU A 324 -9.82 9.19 13.04
N LEU A 325 -10.63 9.63 14.02
CA LEU A 325 -12.09 9.74 13.89
C LEU A 325 -12.76 8.45 13.37
N GLY A 326 -12.20 7.29 13.72
CA GLY A 326 -12.64 5.98 13.28
C GLY A 326 -12.10 5.53 11.91
N TYR A 327 -11.27 6.35 11.25
CA TYR A 327 -10.65 5.99 9.95
C TYR A 327 -9.31 5.27 10.14
N GLY A 328 -9.37 4.05 10.64
CA GLY A 328 -8.23 3.16 10.86
C GLY A 328 -8.68 1.85 11.47
N GLN A 329 -7.82 0.87 11.42
CA GLN A 329 -7.99 -0.38 12.15
C GLN A 329 -6.99 -0.43 13.30
N ILE A 330 -7.38 -1.03 14.43
CA ILE A 330 -6.47 -1.18 15.58
C ILE A 330 -5.27 -2.06 15.20
N GLY A 331 -4.10 -1.65 15.65
CA GLY A 331 -2.86 -2.40 15.46
C GLY A 331 -2.68 -3.52 16.48
N ASN A 332 -1.75 -4.44 16.22
CA ASN A 332 -1.45 -5.56 17.09
C ASN A 332 0.07 -5.81 17.25
N ASP A 333 0.83 -4.73 17.41
CA ASP A 333 2.28 -4.74 17.74
C ASP A 333 3.18 -5.45 16.73
N HIS A 334 2.76 -5.51 15.45
CA HIS A 334 3.56 -5.96 14.32
C HIS A 334 3.29 -5.10 13.07
N SER A 335 4.14 -5.23 12.06
CA SER A 335 4.15 -4.34 10.91
C SER A 335 3.28 -4.80 9.73
N ILE A 336 2.71 -6.00 9.77
CA ILE A 336 1.91 -6.55 8.68
C ILE A 336 0.46 -6.13 8.83
N SER A 337 -0.09 -5.46 7.82
CA SER A 337 -1.46 -4.96 7.81
C SER A 337 -2.46 -6.03 7.35
N PRO A 338 -3.75 -5.93 7.74
CA PRO A 338 -4.78 -6.89 7.35
C PRO A 338 -4.99 -7.09 5.83
N THR A 339 -4.47 -6.18 4.99
CA THR A 339 -4.57 -6.28 3.54
C THR A 339 -3.39 -7.00 2.89
N GLN A 340 -2.34 -7.27 3.65
CA GLN A 340 -1.19 -8.00 3.15
C GLN A 340 -1.40 -9.51 3.25
N LYS A 341 -0.97 -10.24 2.23
CA LYS A 341 -0.90 -11.70 2.29
C LYS A 341 -0.11 -12.12 3.54
N TYR A 342 -0.50 -13.18 4.19
CA TYR A 342 0.09 -13.70 5.42
C TYR A 342 -0.10 -12.81 6.66
N PHE A 343 -1.08 -11.90 6.69
CA PHE A 343 -1.51 -11.27 7.94
C PHE A 343 -1.96 -12.36 8.94
N ASN A 344 -1.41 -12.32 10.16
CA ASN A 344 -1.72 -13.32 11.18
C ASN A 344 -3.09 -13.08 11.81
N THR A 345 -4.10 -13.80 11.31
CA THR A 345 -5.48 -13.76 11.82
C THR A 345 -5.68 -14.57 13.10
N GLU A 346 -4.71 -15.39 13.49
CA GLU A 346 -4.78 -16.26 14.68
C GLU A 346 -4.15 -15.60 15.91
N LEU A 347 -3.33 -14.55 15.69
CA LEU A 347 -2.70 -13.81 16.78
C LEU A 347 -3.74 -13.00 17.56
N ALA A 348 -3.95 -13.37 18.82
CA ALA A 348 -4.90 -12.68 19.68
C ALA A 348 -4.62 -11.17 19.73
N GLN A 349 -5.65 -10.35 19.57
CA GLN A 349 -5.54 -8.91 19.69
C GLN A 349 -5.10 -8.52 21.09
N ARG A 350 -4.02 -7.73 21.18
CA ARG A 350 -3.60 -7.17 22.47
C ARG A 350 -4.51 -6.00 22.85
N GLU A 351 -5.36 -6.27 23.80
CA GLU A 351 -6.26 -5.28 24.38
C GLU A 351 -5.59 -4.48 25.51
N PHE A 352 -6.18 -3.34 25.88
CA PHE A 352 -5.80 -2.63 27.09
C PHE A 352 -6.04 -3.52 28.31
N ASP A 353 -4.99 -3.70 29.13
CA ASP A 353 -5.05 -4.50 30.35
C ASP A 353 -4.18 -3.85 31.43
N ALA A 354 -4.85 -3.09 32.30
CA ALA A 354 -4.15 -2.36 33.36
C ALA A 354 -3.48 -3.28 34.41
N GLU A 355 -3.99 -4.50 34.62
CA GLU A 355 -3.40 -5.45 35.57
C GLU A 355 -2.11 -6.03 35.00
N ARG A 356 -2.13 -6.47 33.72
CA ARG A 356 -0.92 -6.93 33.03
C ARG A 356 0.10 -5.81 32.89
N ALA A 357 -0.33 -4.61 32.55
CA ALA A 357 0.58 -3.46 32.47
C ALA A 357 1.30 -3.21 33.81
N ARG A 358 0.56 -3.18 34.94
CA ARG A 358 1.13 -3.04 36.28
C ARG A 358 2.04 -4.21 36.65
N TYR A 359 1.65 -5.43 36.30
CA TYR A 359 2.47 -6.62 36.56
C TYR A 359 3.85 -6.52 35.92
N HIS A 360 3.88 -6.24 34.62
CA HIS A 360 5.13 -6.08 33.88
C HIS A 360 5.92 -4.87 34.40
N TRP A 361 5.26 -3.73 34.63
CA TRP A 361 5.93 -2.53 35.13
C TRP A 361 6.60 -2.77 36.49
N LYS A 362 5.93 -3.43 37.40
CA LYS A 362 6.50 -3.76 38.72
C LYS A 362 7.76 -4.62 38.63
N LYS A 363 7.81 -5.55 37.69
CA LYS A 363 9.00 -6.41 37.47
C LYS A 363 10.24 -5.63 37.05
N THR A 364 10.07 -4.47 36.42
CA THR A 364 11.20 -3.65 35.95
C THR A 364 11.97 -3.01 37.08
N GLY A 365 11.36 -2.74 38.24
CA GLY A 365 11.94 -2.01 39.34
C GLY A 365 12.15 -0.52 39.07
N ILE A 366 11.67 0.03 37.96
CA ILE A 366 11.85 1.46 37.59
C ILE A 366 11.13 2.40 38.57
N GLY A 367 9.98 1.97 39.11
CA GLY A 367 9.15 2.79 39.99
C GLY A 367 8.56 3.99 39.26
N ASP A 368 8.64 5.17 39.87
CA ASP A 368 8.07 6.42 39.33
C ASP A 368 9.01 7.19 38.40
N LYS A 369 10.17 6.63 38.04
CA LYS A 369 11.07 7.30 37.10
C LYS A 369 10.39 7.49 35.73
N PRO A 370 10.54 8.69 35.13
CA PRO A 370 9.88 8.95 33.85
C PRO A 370 10.50 8.13 32.71
N VAL A 371 9.65 7.70 31.82
CA VAL A 371 10.01 7.15 30.51
C VAL A 371 9.51 8.13 29.44
N VAL A 372 10.39 8.55 28.54
CA VAL A 372 10.09 9.61 27.59
C VAL A 372 9.68 9.03 26.24
N VAL A 373 8.57 9.56 25.69
CA VAL A 373 8.18 9.37 24.29
C VAL A 373 8.33 10.67 23.52
N HIS A 374 9.11 10.64 22.45
CA HIS A 374 9.29 11.76 21.54
C HIS A 374 8.20 11.73 20.45
N ALA A 375 7.45 12.81 20.27
CA ALA A 375 6.34 12.89 19.33
C ALA A 375 6.38 14.17 18.51
N SER A 376 6.09 14.07 17.21
CA SER A 376 6.06 15.22 16.29
C SER A 376 4.99 15.01 15.21
N GLY A 377 4.38 16.12 14.76
CA GLY A 377 3.55 16.13 13.56
C GLY A 377 4.28 15.73 12.27
N ALA A 378 5.62 15.77 12.27
CA ALA A 378 6.43 15.28 11.16
C ALA A 378 6.26 13.77 10.92
N SER A 379 6.00 12.98 11.96
CA SER A 379 5.77 11.54 11.79
C SER A 379 4.39 11.26 11.17
N LEU A 380 3.35 11.94 11.62
CA LEU A 380 2.00 11.98 11.04
C LEU A 380 1.18 13.02 11.80
N ASP A 381 0.14 13.55 11.16
CA ASP A 381 -0.87 14.35 11.85
C ASP A 381 -1.48 13.56 13.01
N GLY A 382 -1.62 14.22 14.18
CA GLY A 382 -2.15 13.61 15.39
C GLY A 382 -1.15 12.78 16.20
N SER A 383 0.13 12.69 15.80
CA SER A 383 1.13 11.90 16.53
C SER A 383 1.37 12.40 17.96
N VAL A 384 1.29 13.70 18.19
CA VAL A 384 1.38 14.27 19.55
C VAL A 384 0.13 13.90 20.35
N ASP A 385 -1.04 13.96 19.76
CA ASP A 385 -2.31 13.65 20.44
C ASP A 385 -2.38 12.17 20.84
N VAL A 386 -1.96 11.27 19.96
CA VAL A 386 -1.90 9.84 20.30
C VAL A 386 -0.90 9.54 21.40
N ALA A 387 0.23 10.27 21.46
CA ALA A 387 1.20 10.14 22.55
C ALA A 387 0.61 10.61 23.89
N LEU A 388 -0.18 11.70 23.89
CA LEU A 388 -0.88 12.17 25.08
C LEU A 388 -1.97 11.19 25.55
N LEU A 389 -2.68 10.52 24.63
CA LEU A 389 -3.62 9.47 24.98
C LEU A 389 -2.90 8.26 25.62
N LEU A 390 -1.74 7.87 25.07
CA LEU A 390 -0.93 6.81 25.66
C LEU A 390 -0.41 7.22 27.06
N GLN A 391 0.03 8.45 27.25
CA GLN A 391 0.44 8.97 28.54
C GLN A 391 -0.69 8.86 29.57
N ALA A 392 -1.91 9.27 29.19
CA ALA A 392 -3.06 9.22 30.06
C ALA A 392 -3.39 7.79 30.51
N SER A 393 -3.44 6.84 29.57
CA SER A 393 -3.74 5.43 29.87
C SER A 393 -2.59 4.73 30.61
N ALA A 394 -1.32 5.09 30.33
CA ALA A 394 -0.16 4.59 31.05
C ALA A 394 -0.17 5.02 32.52
N LYS A 395 -0.58 6.26 32.80
CA LYS A 395 -0.76 6.77 34.17
C LYS A 395 -1.74 5.96 34.99
N GLU A 396 -2.86 5.50 34.40
CA GLU A 396 -3.82 4.61 35.06
C GLU A 396 -3.17 3.26 35.46
N CYS A 397 -2.13 2.86 34.76
CA CYS A 397 -1.35 1.65 35.02
C CYS A 397 -0.17 1.89 36.00
N GLY A 398 0.03 3.11 36.50
CA GLY A 398 1.15 3.46 37.36
C GLY A 398 2.48 3.65 36.60
N ILE A 399 2.42 3.89 35.30
CA ILE A 399 3.58 4.14 34.44
C ILE A 399 3.72 5.65 34.25
N ASN A 400 4.87 6.22 34.63
CA ASN A 400 5.17 7.62 34.41
C ASN A 400 5.75 7.83 33.01
N LEU A 401 4.84 7.98 32.00
CA LEU A 401 5.21 8.27 30.62
C LEU A 401 5.16 9.78 30.39
N GLU A 402 6.26 10.37 29.93
CA GLU A 402 6.36 11.79 29.60
C GLU A 402 6.38 12.00 28.08
N VAL A 403 5.52 12.87 27.57
CA VAL A 403 5.50 13.24 26.16
C VAL A 403 6.39 14.44 25.93
N LYS A 404 7.43 14.25 25.13
CA LYS A 404 8.28 15.32 24.63
C LYS A 404 7.87 15.69 23.21
N LYS A 405 7.23 16.84 23.05
CA LYS A 405 6.89 17.35 21.72
C LYS A 405 8.16 17.86 21.03
N GLU A 406 8.44 17.33 19.86
CA GLU A 406 9.57 17.69 19.02
C GLU A 406 9.14 18.58 17.85
N PRO A 407 10.01 19.49 17.36
CA PRO A 407 9.77 20.23 16.13
C PRO A 407 9.60 19.30 14.93
N ASN A 408 8.83 19.74 13.92
CA ASN A 408 8.74 18.98 12.67
C ASN A 408 10.07 19.00 11.90
N ASP A 409 10.74 20.15 11.91
CA ASP A 409 12.06 20.28 11.29
C ASP A 409 13.11 19.45 12.05
N GLY A 410 13.88 18.68 11.31
CA GLY A 410 14.92 17.82 11.85
C GLY A 410 14.43 16.57 12.60
N TYR A 411 13.13 16.29 12.67
CA TYR A 411 12.62 15.11 13.38
C TYR A 411 13.21 13.80 12.87
N TRP A 412 13.18 13.57 11.56
CA TRP A 412 13.70 12.36 10.94
C TRP A 412 15.22 12.24 11.05
N SER A 413 15.94 13.35 11.06
CA SER A 413 17.41 13.36 11.14
C SER A 413 17.96 13.33 12.56
N ASN A 414 17.21 13.82 13.57
CA ASN A 414 17.73 14.00 14.93
C ASN A 414 17.03 13.16 15.99
N ILE A 415 15.82 12.68 15.74
CA ILE A 415 14.99 11.94 16.70
C ILE A 415 14.75 10.51 16.24
N TRP A 416 14.11 10.35 15.07
CA TRP A 416 13.77 9.02 14.57
C TRP A 416 15.01 8.18 14.33
N ASN A 417 14.97 6.94 14.81
CA ASN A 417 16.03 5.93 14.68
C ASN A 417 17.40 6.38 15.18
N LYS A 418 17.45 7.23 16.22
CA LYS A 418 18.71 7.69 16.81
C LYS A 418 19.04 6.96 18.10
N PRO A 419 20.30 6.49 18.27
CA PRO A 419 20.78 5.97 19.55
C PRO A 419 20.55 6.99 20.67
N GLY A 420 20.05 6.51 21.82
CA GLY A 420 19.74 7.36 22.98
C GLY A 420 18.34 8.00 22.92
N VAL A 421 17.61 7.92 21.80
CA VAL A 421 16.18 8.20 21.74
C VAL A 421 15.43 6.88 21.92
N GLY A 422 14.96 6.63 23.16
CA GLY A 422 14.43 5.33 23.52
C GLY A 422 13.07 5.01 22.90
N MET A 423 12.16 6.00 22.78
CA MET A 423 10.83 5.81 22.21
C MET A 423 10.41 7.03 21.40
N CYS A 424 9.90 6.79 20.18
CA CYS A 424 9.37 7.87 19.36
C CYS A 424 8.18 7.43 18.51
N THR A 425 7.38 8.39 18.02
CA THR A 425 6.32 8.14 17.05
C THR A 425 6.90 7.91 15.65
N SER A 426 6.38 6.94 14.92
CA SER A 426 6.81 6.60 13.56
C SER A 426 5.69 5.97 12.75
N TYR A 427 5.92 5.76 11.47
CA TYR A 427 5.04 5.00 10.57
C TYR A 427 5.84 4.35 9.44
N TRP A 428 5.25 3.32 8.86
CA TRP A 428 5.75 2.66 7.66
C TRP A 428 4.61 2.40 6.69
N SER A 429 4.89 2.43 5.39
CA SER A 429 3.89 2.19 4.33
C SER A 429 4.54 1.69 3.04
N GLY A 430 3.74 1.38 2.04
CA GLY A 430 4.17 1.13 0.66
C GLY A 430 4.88 -0.20 0.40
N ARG A 431 4.95 -1.12 1.37
CA ARG A 431 5.57 -2.45 1.19
C ARG A 431 4.47 -3.49 1.11
N PRO A 432 4.13 -4.02 -0.08
CA PRO A 432 2.96 -4.89 -0.26
C PRO A 432 3.15 -6.30 0.30
N THR A 433 4.40 -6.78 0.49
CA THR A 433 4.66 -8.12 1.03
C THR A 433 5.28 -8.08 2.42
N PRO A 434 5.07 -9.13 3.25
CA PRO A 434 5.75 -9.25 4.54
C PRO A 434 7.27 -9.26 4.42
N ASP A 435 7.83 -9.96 3.43
CA ASP A 435 9.27 -9.98 3.22
C ASP A 435 9.82 -8.57 3.05
N TRP A 436 9.22 -7.79 2.14
CA TRP A 436 9.68 -6.44 1.88
C TRP A 436 9.56 -5.53 3.11
N MET A 437 8.44 -5.63 3.85
CA MET A 437 8.27 -4.85 5.07
C MET A 437 9.29 -5.25 6.13
N PHE A 438 9.45 -6.54 6.41
CA PHE A 438 10.39 -7.04 7.42
C PHE A 438 11.84 -6.74 7.04
N SER A 439 12.22 -6.96 5.79
CA SER A 439 13.57 -6.68 5.28
C SER A 439 13.89 -5.18 5.31
N THR A 440 12.87 -4.31 5.19
CA THR A 440 13.07 -2.86 5.24
C THR A 440 13.29 -2.35 6.67
N CYS A 441 12.43 -2.71 7.62
CA CYS A 441 12.39 -2.02 8.92
C CYS A 441 12.49 -2.92 10.16
N CYS A 442 12.62 -4.24 10.01
CA CYS A 442 12.54 -5.13 11.17
C CYS A 442 13.75 -6.04 11.35
N ILE A 443 14.44 -6.46 10.26
CA ILE A 443 15.61 -7.34 10.38
C ILE A 443 16.81 -6.61 11.00
N ALA A 444 17.66 -7.36 11.71
CA ALA A 444 18.83 -6.82 12.40
C ALA A 444 19.81 -6.11 11.47
N ALA A 445 19.95 -6.55 10.23
CA ALA A 445 20.86 -6.00 9.22
C ALA A 445 20.37 -4.68 8.62
N SER A 446 19.10 -4.31 8.80
CA SER A 446 18.57 -3.06 8.24
C SER A 446 19.03 -1.84 9.04
N GLU A 447 19.55 -0.84 8.34
CA GLU A 447 19.83 0.47 8.92
C GLU A 447 18.56 1.21 9.36
N TRP A 448 17.40 0.82 8.80
CA TRP A 448 16.09 1.40 9.10
C TRP A 448 15.32 0.63 10.17
N ASN A 449 15.98 -0.33 10.85
CA ASN A 449 15.41 -1.00 12.01
C ASN A 449 15.32 -0.01 13.18
N ASP A 450 14.26 0.77 13.21
CA ASP A 450 14.03 1.84 14.19
C ASP A 450 13.66 1.33 15.59
N MET A 451 13.43 0.03 15.74
CA MET A 451 13.38 -0.67 17.03
C MET A 451 14.77 -1.03 17.57
N ALA A 452 15.81 -1.01 16.74
CA ALA A 452 17.13 -1.60 17.05
C ALA A 452 17.01 -3.04 17.59
N TRP A 453 16.04 -3.80 17.05
CA TRP A 453 15.75 -5.18 17.47
C TRP A 453 16.78 -6.14 16.91
N ARG A 454 17.77 -6.44 17.72
CA ARG A 454 18.93 -7.29 17.43
C ARG A 454 19.50 -7.85 18.72
N ASP A 455 20.39 -8.83 18.61
CA ASP A 455 21.15 -9.39 19.74
C ASP A 455 20.27 -10.00 20.85
N THR A 456 19.07 -10.48 20.48
CA THR A 456 18.18 -11.23 21.35
C THR A 456 17.79 -12.56 20.70
N PRO A 457 17.52 -13.64 21.46
CA PRO A 457 17.08 -14.90 20.86
C PRO A 457 15.84 -14.78 19.98
N ALA A 458 14.93 -13.87 20.32
CA ALA A 458 13.72 -13.61 19.52
C ALA A 458 14.05 -12.90 18.20
N ALA A 459 14.97 -11.92 18.22
CA ALA A 459 15.45 -11.25 17.01
C ALA A 459 16.19 -12.23 16.09
N ASP A 460 17.04 -13.11 16.64
CA ASP A 460 17.76 -14.11 15.87
C ASP A 460 16.79 -15.11 15.20
N ALA A 461 15.79 -15.60 15.94
CA ALA A 461 14.75 -16.46 15.41
C ALA A 461 13.93 -15.76 14.31
N PHE A 462 13.56 -14.49 14.53
CA PHE A 462 12.87 -13.67 13.52
C PHE A 462 13.69 -13.54 12.24
N ASN A 463 14.97 -13.16 12.33
CA ASN A 463 15.85 -13.00 11.18
C ASN A 463 16.02 -14.30 10.40
N ALA A 464 16.17 -15.44 11.11
CA ALA A 464 16.27 -16.76 10.49
C ALA A 464 14.98 -17.12 9.73
N LEU A 465 13.80 -16.85 10.32
CA LEU A 465 12.51 -17.11 9.69
C LEU A 465 12.28 -16.22 8.45
N VAL A 466 12.58 -14.93 8.51
CA VAL A 466 12.47 -14.02 7.35
C VAL A 466 13.37 -14.51 6.22
N THR A 467 14.62 -14.88 6.52
CA THR A 467 15.57 -15.41 5.53
C THR A 467 15.07 -16.73 4.91
N ALA A 468 14.55 -17.64 5.72
CA ALA A 468 14.01 -18.92 5.24
C ALA A 468 12.74 -18.71 4.38
N ALA A 469 11.82 -17.86 4.84
CA ALA A 469 10.57 -17.56 4.13
C ALA A 469 10.82 -16.87 2.77
N LYS A 470 11.90 -16.11 2.65
CA LYS A 470 12.28 -15.45 1.38
C LYS A 470 12.50 -16.47 0.25
N GLY A 471 13.10 -17.62 0.57
CA GLY A 471 13.37 -18.69 -0.41
C GLY A 471 12.30 -19.78 -0.49
N GLU A 472 11.30 -19.80 0.38
CA GLU A 472 10.31 -20.89 0.44
C GLU A 472 9.20 -20.70 -0.60
N LEU A 473 8.94 -21.71 -1.44
CA LEU A 473 7.88 -21.73 -2.45
C LEU A 473 6.57 -22.35 -1.96
N ASP A 474 6.62 -23.17 -0.92
CA ASP A 474 5.42 -23.74 -0.31
C ASP A 474 4.67 -22.66 0.47
N ASP A 475 3.51 -22.26 -0.05
CA ASP A 475 2.69 -21.18 0.49
C ASP A 475 2.28 -21.41 1.95
N LYS A 476 2.00 -22.67 2.32
CA LYS A 476 1.61 -23.02 3.69
C LYS A 476 2.78 -22.86 4.65
N LYS A 477 3.97 -23.32 4.29
CA LYS A 477 5.18 -23.15 5.12
C LYS A 477 5.54 -21.67 5.27
N ARG A 478 5.47 -20.90 4.17
CA ARG A 478 5.67 -19.43 4.23
C ARG A 478 4.67 -18.76 5.16
N HIS A 479 3.42 -19.16 5.12
CA HIS A 479 2.38 -18.67 6.01
C HIS A 479 2.74 -18.92 7.47
N GLU A 480 3.12 -20.17 7.82
CA GLU A 480 3.53 -20.53 9.18
C GLU A 480 4.75 -19.72 9.65
N MET A 481 5.75 -19.51 8.78
CA MET A 481 6.94 -18.71 9.08
C MET A 481 6.59 -17.24 9.34
N TYR A 482 5.77 -16.60 8.50
CA TYR A 482 5.39 -15.21 8.68
C TYR A 482 4.40 -15.00 9.84
N PHE A 483 3.60 -16.00 10.18
CA PHE A 483 2.77 -15.96 11.39
C PHE A 483 3.65 -15.95 12.65
N GLU A 484 4.67 -16.76 12.67
CA GLU A 484 5.63 -16.80 13.77
C GLU A 484 6.44 -15.49 13.85
N CYS A 485 6.84 -14.90 12.72
CA CYS A 485 7.48 -13.59 12.70
C CYS A 485 6.61 -12.53 13.39
N GLN A 486 5.31 -12.48 13.07
CA GLN A 486 4.38 -11.53 13.67
C GLN A 486 4.19 -11.78 15.17
N ARG A 487 4.14 -13.05 15.59
CA ARG A 487 4.07 -13.43 17.02
C ARG A 487 5.31 -12.95 17.78
N LEU A 488 6.51 -13.19 17.24
CA LEU A 488 7.77 -12.75 17.86
C LEU A 488 7.82 -11.22 17.99
N MET A 489 7.40 -10.48 16.96
CA MET A 489 7.32 -9.01 17.02
C MET A 489 6.34 -8.54 18.09
N ASN A 490 5.15 -9.17 18.17
CA ASN A 490 4.14 -8.83 19.16
C ASN A 490 4.66 -9.03 20.58
N GLU A 491 5.38 -10.14 20.85
CA GLU A 491 5.82 -10.54 22.19
C GLU A 491 7.13 -9.86 22.61
N ASP A 492 8.10 -9.70 21.70
CA ASP A 492 9.45 -9.21 22.04
C ASP A 492 9.84 -7.94 21.28
N GLY A 493 9.35 -7.71 20.08
CA GLY A 493 9.72 -6.54 19.28
C GLY A 493 9.40 -5.20 19.93
N GLY A 494 10.06 -4.14 19.44
CA GLY A 494 9.94 -2.77 19.97
C GLY A 494 8.74 -1.98 19.47
N TYR A 495 7.90 -2.50 18.60
CA TYR A 495 6.73 -1.77 18.12
C TYR A 495 5.53 -1.89 19.07
N LEU A 496 4.98 -0.75 19.46
CA LEU A 496 3.60 -0.62 19.80
C LEU A 496 2.87 -0.13 18.55
N THR A 497 2.35 -1.05 17.75
CA THR A 497 1.52 -0.71 16.59
C THR A 497 0.12 -0.41 17.08
N TRP A 498 -0.28 0.87 17.00
CA TRP A 498 -1.57 1.29 17.51
C TRP A 498 -2.66 1.34 16.44
N SER A 499 -2.28 1.50 15.15
CA SER A 499 -3.23 1.53 14.05
C SER A 499 -2.62 1.06 12.74
N TYR A 500 -3.46 0.39 11.92
CA TYR A 500 -3.26 0.25 10.49
C TYR A 500 -4.04 1.35 9.77
N GLY A 501 -3.40 2.00 8.79
CA GLY A 501 -3.92 3.17 8.11
C GLY A 501 -4.98 2.85 7.05
N GLN A 502 -5.85 3.82 6.80
CA GLN A 502 -6.75 3.81 5.65
C GLN A 502 -6.40 4.93 4.69
N ASN A 503 -6.44 4.64 3.40
CA ASN A 503 -6.39 5.62 2.33
C ASN A 503 -7.80 6.17 2.15
N LEU A 504 -7.97 7.47 2.38
CA LEU A 504 -9.25 8.13 2.22
C LEU A 504 -9.28 8.88 0.88
N SER A 505 -10.30 8.59 0.07
CA SER A 505 -10.61 9.32 -1.15
C SER A 505 -12.12 9.59 -1.22
N ALA A 506 -12.53 10.53 -2.05
CA ALA A 506 -13.94 10.81 -2.24
C ALA A 506 -14.26 11.04 -3.72
N HIS A 507 -15.43 10.59 -4.14
CA HIS A 507 -15.85 10.74 -5.53
C HIS A 507 -17.35 11.04 -5.65
N ASN A 508 -17.74 11.59 -6.78
CA ASN A 508 -19.14 11.73 -7.15
C ASN A 508 -19.74 10.36 -7.42
N LYS A 509 -20.98 10.10 -6.96
CA LYS A 509 -21.68 8.82 -7.16
C LYS A 509 -21.98 8.48 -8.63
N ARG A 510 -21.75 9.40 -9.56
CA ARG A 510 -21.74 9.06 -10.98
C ARG A 510 -20.50 8.24 -11.40
N ILE A 511 -19.47 8.17 -10.55
CA ILE A 511 -18.33 7.28 -10.70
C ILE A 511 -18.62 6.00 -9.93
N ALA A 512 -18.34 4.87 -10.55
CA ALA A 512 -18.44 3.55 -9.95
C ALA A 512 -17.09 2.83 -10.05
N HIS A 513 -16.91 1.84 -9.19
CA HIS A 513 -15.68 1.07 -9.07
C HIS A 513 -15.97 -0.41 -8.79
N PRO A 514 -14.99 -1.33 -8.94
CA PRO A 514 -15.13 -2.72 -8.51
C PRO A 514 -15.47 -2.84 -7.03
N ALA A 515 -16.04 -3.98 -6.62
CA ALA A 515 -16.34 -4.25 -5.22
C ALA A 515 -15.10 -4.28 -4.33
N THR A 516 -13.96 -4.75 -4.87
CA THR A 516 -12.65 -4.71 -4.23
C THR A 516 -11.85 -3.56 -4.81
N VAL A 517 -11.32 -2.71 -3.95
CA VAL A 517 -10.50 -1.55 -4.28
C VAL A 517 -9.13 -1.74 -3.67
N GLY A 518 -8.08 -1.56 -4.47
CA GLY A 518 -6.70 -1.74 -4.04
C GLY A 518 -6.30 -0.71 -2.97
N GLY A 519 -5.68 -1.20 -1.90
CA GLY A 519 -5.25 -0.40 -0.74
C GLY A 519 -3.75 -0.12 -0.69
N ASN A 520 -2.95 -0.62 -1.63
CA ASN A 520 -1.51 -0.39 -1.64
C ASN A 520 -1.15 1.09 -1.84
N TRP A 521 -1.95 1.83 -2.62
CA TRP A 521 -1.87 3.29 -2.81
C TRP A 521 -3.28 3.90 -2.82
N HIS A 522 -3.39 5.25 -2.83
CA HIS A 522 -4.65 5.96 -3.03
C HIS A 522 -5.29 5.59 -4.38
N LEU A 523 -6.59 5.88 -4.54
CA LEU A 523 -7.29 5.78 -5.81
C LEU A 523 -7.15 4.40 -6.48
N ASP A 524 -7.40 3.33 -5.72
CA ASP A 524 -7.35 1.94 -6.20
C ASP A 524 -5.94 1.51 -6.64
N GLY A 525 -4.94 1.76 -5.79
CA GLY A 525 -3.55 1.50 -6.16
C GLY A 525 -3.06 2.42 -7.28
N CYS A 526 -3.59 3.64 -7.38
CA CYS A 526 -3.38 4.59 -8.48
C CYS A 526 -3.83 4.08 -9.85
N LYS A 527 -4.67 3.03 -9.90
CA LYS A 527 -5.25 2.46 -11.13
C LYS A 527 -6.71 2.88 -11.38
N ILE A 528 -7.15 3.99 -10.79
CA ILE A 528 -8.49 4.55 -10.99
C ILE A 528 -8.84 4.73 -12.48
N THR A 529 -7.90 5.19 -13.29
CA THR A 529 -8.09 5.40 -14.72
C THR A 529 -8.39 4.11 -15.48
N GLU A 530 -7.78 3.00 -15.07
CA GLU A 530 -7.93 1.71 -15.70
C GLU A 530 -9.20 0.98 -15.26
N ARG A 531 -9.51 1.03 -13.92
CA ARG A 531 -10.46 0.10 -13.28
C ARG A 531 -11.84 0.68 -13.02
N TRP A 532 -12.00 2.02 -12.99
CA TRP A 532 -13.25 2.68 -12.65
C TRP A 532 -14.03 3.14 -13.89
N TRP A 533 -15.34 3.48 -13.73
CA TRP A 533 -16.22 3.85 -14.84
C TRP A 533 -17.34 4.81 -14.41
N PHE A 534 -18.07 5.40 -15.35
CA PHE A 534 -19.31 6.12 -15.06
C PHE A 534 -20.46 5.15 -14.82
N ALA A 535 -21.25 5.34 -13.73
CA ALA A 535 -22.38 4.52 -13.29
C ALA A 535 -23.58 4.56 -14.26
#